data_9faf138feaa64cdb959daca598d01c4f
#
_entry.id   9faf138feaa64cdb959daca598d01c4f
#
_cell.length_a   1.000
_cell.length_b   1.000
_cell.length_c   1.000
_cell.angle_alpha   90.00
_cell.angle_beta   90.00
_cell.angle_gamma   90.00
#
_symmetry.space_group_name_H-M   'P 1'
#
loop_
_entity.id
_entity.type
_entity.pdbx_description
1 polymer ?
#
loop_
_entity_poly.entity_id
_entity_poly.type
_entity_poly.pdbx_seq_one_letter_code
_entity_poly.pdbx_strand_id
1 'polypeptide(L)'
;MGVVRSCAVLVALGVDWEGRRQILAVELANRESRSSWTDFLVELKARGLHGVEYIVADDHAGLRAAVREALPDAWFQRCYAHFMRNALDHLARKADDDCLQELRWIYDRRALSKAMSDLAAWLKKWSPRYPRLTEWAEEKTSRRPSPSPDCRSSTTNT
;
A
#
# COMPACT_ATOMS: atom_id res chain seq x y z
N MET A 1 38.36 -0.53 13.91
CA MET A 1 37.02 -0.06 14.31
C MET A 1 36.08 -0.30 13.15
N GLY A 2 35.08 -1.20 13.31
CA GLY A 2 34.08 -1.46 12.25
C GLY A 2 33.08 -0.30 12.19
N VAL A 3 32.80 0.21 10.99
CA VAL A 3 31.75 1.20 10.78
C VAL A 3 30.43 0.46 10.61
N VAL A 4 29.47 0.66 11.51
CA VAL A 4 28.12 0.17 11.37
C VAL A 4 27.39 1.06 10.36
N ARG A 5 26.93 0.47 9.24
CA ARG A 5 26.11 1.15 8.24
C ARG A 5 24.67 0.66 8.33
N SER A 6 23.72 1.58 8.32
CA SER A 6 22.31 1.25 8.19
C SER A 6 22.04 0.92 6.72
N CYS A 7 21.48 -0.27 6.45
CA CYS A 7 21.07 -0.72 5.12
C CYS A 7 19.56 -1.02 5.13
N ALA A 8 18.92 -0.78 4.01
CA ALA A 8 17.54 -1.24 3.80
C ALA A 8 17.55 -2.67 3.26
N VAL A 9 16.58 -3.47 3.66
CA VAL A 9 16.32 -4.79 3.08
C VAL A 9 15.04 -4.71 2.26
N LEU A 10 15.16 -4.87 0.95
CA LEU A 10 14.03 -4.92 0.03
C LEU A 10 13.59 -6.38 -0.11
N VAL A 11 12.29 -6.63 0.05
CA VAL A 11 11.74 -7.98 -0.02
C VAL A 11 10.52 -7.95 -0.95
N ALA A 12 10.48 -8.89 -1.91
CA ALA A 12 9.30 -9.16 -2.71
C ALA A 12 8.75 -10.55 -2.41
N LEU A 13 7.47 -10.59 -2.08
CA LEU A 13 6.67 -11.80 -1.88
C LEU A 13 5.63 -11.89 -3.00
N GLY A 14 5.62 -12.98 -3.74
CA GLY A 14 4.58 -13.29 -4.72
C GLY A 14 3.49 -14.17 -4.12
N VAL A 15 2.27 -13.99 -4.61
CA VAL A 15 1.13 -14.87 -4.35
C VAL A 15 0.53 -15.23 -5.71
N ASP A 16 0.47 -16.51 -6.04
CA ASP A 16 -0.14 -16.98 -7.28
C ASP A 16 -1.67 -17.17 -7.16
N TRP A 17 -2.31 -17.52 -8.25
CA TRP A 17 -3.77 -17.71 -8.30
C TRP A 17 -4.27 -18.87 -7.44
N GLU A 18 -3.41 -19.83 -7.10
CA GLU A 18 -3.73 -20.92 -6.17
C GLU A 18 -3.48 -20.51 -4.70
N GLY A 19 -3.07 -19.27 -4.46
CA GLY A 19 -2.80 -18.73 -3.12
C GLY A 19 -1.45 -19.17 -2.54
N ARG A 20 -0.55 -19.76 -3.33
CA ARG A 20 0.78 -20.15 -2.88
C ARG A 20 1.67 -18.91 -2.77
N ARG A 21 2.42 -18.85 -1.68
CA ARG A 21 3.31 -17.72 -1.38
C ARG A 21 4.76 -18.11 -1.65
N GLN A 22 5.49 -17.23 -2.32
CA GLN A 22 6.90 -17.43 -2.64
C GLN A 22 7.68 -16.14 -2.39
N ILE A 23 8.87 -16.25 -1.81
CA ILE A 23 9.82 -15.15 -1.75
C ILE A 23 10.45 -15.05 -3.13
N LEU A 24 10.17 -13.96 -3.83
CA LEU A 24 10.69 -13.71 -5.19
C LEU A 24 12.12 -13.16 -5.14
N ALA A 25 12.40 -12.24 -4.22
CA ALA A 25 13.72 -11.71 -3.97
C ALA A 25 13.87 -11.11 -2.58
N VAL A 26 15.11 -11.08 -2.11
CA VAL A 26 15.58 -10.32 -0.95
C VAL A 26 16.87 -9.63 -1.36
N GLU A 27 16.94 -8.31 -1.24
CA GLU A 27 18.10 -7.51 -1.66
C GLU A 27 18.47 -6.50 -0.58
N LEU A 28 19.76 -6.25 -0.44
CA LEU A 28 20.30 -5.21 0.43
C LEU A 28 20.51 -3.94 -0.38
N ALA A 29 19.88 -2.86 0.03
CA ALA A 29 20.05 -1.54 -0.54
C ALA A 29 20.68 -0.58 0.49
N ASN A 30 21.45 0.40 0.01
CA ASN A 30 22.02 1.41 0.90
C ASN A 30 20.94 2.24 1.63
N ARG A 31 19.80 2.42 0.98
CA ARG A 31 18.62 3.11 1.52
C ARG A 31 17.38 2.74 0.71
N GLU A 32 16.23 2.94 1.31
CA GLU A 32 14.96 2.84 0.63
C GLU A 32 14.72 4.12 -0.21
N SER A 33 14.87 4.00 -1.53
CA SER A 33 14.73 5.11 -2.49
C SER A 33 14.01 4.66 -3.76
N ARG A 34 13.57 5.62 -4.58
CA ARG A 34 12.98 5.31 -5.89
C ARG A 34 13.93 4.48 -6.75
N SER A 35 15.21 4.88 -6.86
CA SER A 35 16.18 4.15 -7.64
C SER A 35 16.37 2.72 -7.17
N SER A 36 16.56 2.50 -5.86
CA SER A 36 16.71 1.15 -5.31
C SER A 36 15.49 0.27 -5.59
N TRP A 37 14.29 0.82 -5.49
CA TRP A 37 13.06 0.09 -5.83
C TRP A 37 12.92 -0.15 -7.34
N THR A 38 13.31 0.81 -8.19
CA THR A 38 13.30 0.62 -9.66
C THR A 38 14.25 -0.50 -10.07
N ASP A 39 15.50 -0.46 -9.59
CA ASP A 39 16.51 -1.47 -9.89
C ASP A 39 16.04 -2.86 -9.45
N PHE A 40 15.51 -2.98 -8.23
CA PHE A 40 14.96 -4.20 -7.68
C PHE A 40 13.82 -4.79 -8.54
N LEU A 41 12.87 -3.96 -8.97
CA LEU A 41 11.75 -4.40 -9.81
C LEU A 41 12.19 -4.77 -11.22
N VAL A 42 13.16 -4.04 -11.80
CA VAL A 42 13.74 -4.34 -13.12
C VAL A 42 14.46 -5.69 -13.07
N GLU A 43 15.23 -5.96 -12.01
CA GLU A 43 15.89 -7.25 -11.85
C GLU A 43 14.89 -8.40 -11.72
N LEU A 44 13.82 -8.23 -10.97
CA LEU A 44 12.73 -9.23 -10.89
C LEU A 44 12.13 -9.54 -12.27
N LYS A 45 11.90 -8.50 -13.09
CA LYS A 45 11.45 -8.69 -14.49
C LYS A 45 12.47 -9.44 -15.33
N ALA A 46 13.74 -9.08 -15.22
CA ALA A 46 14.83 -9.77 -15.95
C ALA A 46 14.93 -11.25 -15.57
N ARG A 47 14.58 -11.61 -14.34
CA ARG A 47 14.49 -12.99 -13.83
C ARG A 47 13.20 -13.70 -14.23
N GLY A 48 12.30 -13.05 -14.98
CA GLY A 48 11.08 -13.66 -15.51
C GLY A 48 9.79 -13.30 -14.77
N LEU A 49 9.78 -12.32 -13.87
CA LEU A 49 8.54 -11.83 -13.26
C LEU A 49 7.65 -11.19 -14.33
N HIS A 50 6.46 -11.73 -14.52
CA HIS A 50 5.46 -11.25 -15.48
C HIS A 50 4.05 -11.45 -14.94
N GLY A 51 3.04 -10.83 -15.57
CA GLY A 51 1.63 -11.00 -15.21
C GLY A 51 1.27 -10.46 -13.82
N VAL A 52 2.01 -9.46 -13.33
CA VAL A 52 1.72 -8.84 -12.04
C VAL A 52 0.47 -7.97 -12.17
N GLU A 53 -0.61 -8.36 -11.52
CA GLU A 53 -1.86 -7.60 -11.54
C GLU A 53 -2.00 -6.65 -10.35
N TYR A 54 -1.54 -7.08 -9.16
CA TYR A 54 -1.65 -6.30 -7.93
C TYR A 54 -0.33 -6.24 -7.18
N ILE A 55 -0.05 -5.06 -6.65
CA ILE A 55 1.05 -4.83 -5.73
C ILE A 55 0.49 -4.26 -4.44
N VAL A 56 0.75 -4.94 -3.34
CA VAL A 56 0.36 -4.50 -2.00
C VAL A 56 1.62 -4.13 -1.24
N ALA A 57 1.79 -2.87 -0.90
CA ALA A 57 2.98 -2.40 -0.17
C ALA A 57 2.67 -1.19 0.71
N ASP A 58 3.67 -0.72 1.46
CA ASP A 58 3.56 0.54 2.18
C ASP A 58 3.43 1.73 1.21
N ASP A 59 2.85 2.83 1.69
CA ASP A 59 2.62 4.06 0.90
C ASP A 59 3.90 4.91 0.78
N HIS A 60 5.05 4.26 0.53
CA HIS A 60 6.31 4.94 0.31
C HIS A 60 6.35 5.58 -1.09
N ALA A 61 6.62 6.89 -1.17
CA ALA A 61 6.55 7.64 -2.43
C ALA A 61 7.53 7.11 -3.50
N GLY A 62 8.74 6.71 -3.10
CA GLY A 62 9.76 6.13 -3.98
C GLY A 62 9.30 4.80 -4.57
N LEU A 63 8.74 3.91 -3.74
CA LEU A 63 8.21 2.63 -4.21
C LEU A 63 7.04 2.81 -5.18
N ARG A 64 6.10 3.70 -4.88
CA ARG A 64 4.98 3.99 -5.79
C ARG A 64 5.44 4.53 -7.14
N ALA A 65 6.48 5.38 -7.16
CA ALA A 65 7.06 5.88 -8.40
C ALA A 65 7.75 4.76 -9.19
N ALA A 66 8.53 3.91 -8.53
CA ALA A 66 9.19 2.77 -9.13
C ALA A 66 8.21 1.75 -9.72
N VAL A 67 7.12 1.45 -8.99
CA VAL A 67 6.07 0.55 -9.49
C VAL A 67 5.40 1.08 -10.75
N ARG A 68 5.05 2.36 -10.81
CA ARG A 68 4.47 2.96 -12.02
C ARG A 68 5.40 2.90 -13.22
N GLU A 69 6.70 2.98 -12.99
CA GLU A 69 7.72 2.93 -14.03
C GLU A 69 7.98 1.49 -14.50
N ALA A 70 8.19 0.58 -13.57
CA ALA A 70 8.60 -0.79 -13.88
C ALA A 70 7.42 -1.73 -14.19
N LEU A 71 6.25 -1.50 -13.58
CA LEU A 71 5.05 -2.35 -13.67
C LEU A 71 3.80 -1.48 -13.87
N PRO A 72 3.69 -0.75 -15.01
CA PRO A 72 2.63 0.23 -15.25
C PRO A 72 1.22 -0.37 -15.26
N ASP A 73 1.07 -1.64 -15.62
CA ASP A 73 -0.21 -2.34 -15.70
C ASP A 73 -0.69 -2.88 -14.35
N ALA A 74 0.18 -2.90 -13.34
CA ALA A 74 -0.16 -3.40 -12.03
C ALA A 74 -0.92 -2.37 -11.19
N TRP A 75 -1.98 -2.83 -10.53
CA TRP A 75 -2.70 -2.02 -9.56
C TRP A 75 -1.90 -1.89 -8.27
N PHE A 76 -1.66 -0.67 -7.81
CA PHE A 76 -1.00 -0.44 -6.53
C PHE A 76 -2.03 -0.25 -5.43
N GLN A 77 -1.98 -1.09 -4.41
CA GLN A 77 -2.79 -1.00 -3.22
C GLN A 77 -1.90 -0.81 -1.99
N ARG A 78 -2.25 0.16 -1.15
CA ARG A 78 -1.58 0.30 0.14
C ARG A 78 -1.87 -0.87 1.05
N CYS A 79 -0.82 -1.36 1.72
CA CYS A 79 -0.94 -2.40 2.73
C CYS A 79 -1.80 -1.92 3.91
N TYR A 80 -2.86 -2.67 4.19
CA TYR A 80 -3.76 -2.41 5.31
C TYR A 80 -3.05 -2.43 6.68
N ALA A 81 -2.15 -3.38 6.89
CA ALA A 81 -1.40 -3.48 8.15
C ALA A 81 -0.54 -2.23 8.41
N HIS A 82 0.12 -1.71 7.37
CA HIS A 82 0.89 -0.46 7.46
C HIS A 82 -0.03 0.74 7.66
N PHE A 83 -1.18 0.79 6.97
CA PHE A 83 -2.16 1.84 7.19
C PHE A 83 -2.62 1.89 8.65
N MET A 84 -3.00 0.75 9.23
CA MET A 84 -3.43 0.69 10.64
C MET A 84 -2.31 1.01 11.64
N ARG A 85 -1.07 0.60 11.33
CA ARG A 85 0.10 0.97 12.13
C ARG A 85 0.34 2.48 12.11
N ASN A 86 0.30 3.09 10.92
CA ASN A 86 0.51 4.52 10.77
C ASN A 86 -0.63 5.35 11.40
N ALA A 87 -1.84 4.81 11.46
CA ALA A 87 -2.94 5.44 12.20
C ALA A 87 -2.63 5.64 13.70
N LEU A 88 -1.87 4.70 14.30
CA LEU A 88 -1.44 4.79 15.70
C LEU A 88 -0.55 6.01 15.98
N ASP A 89 0.23 6.47 15.00
CA ASP A 89 1.12 7.62 15.15
C ASP A 89 0.35 8.94 15.34
N HIS A 90 -0.94 8.95 15.00
CA HIS A 90 -1.83 10.10 15.14
C HIS A 90 -2.65 10.07 16.44
N LEU A 91 -2.45 9.05 17.28
CA LEU A 91 -3.15 8.86 18.54
C LEU A 91 -2.21 9.07 19.74
N ALA A 92 -2.73 9.57 20.85
CA ALA A 92 -1.98 9.59 22.10
C ALA A 92 -1.82 8.13 22.61
N ARG A 93 -0.70 7.82 23.28
CA ARG A 93 -0.30 6.46 23.72
C ARG A 93 -1.33 5.68 24.56
N LYS A 94 -2.42 6.31 25.00
CA LYS A 94 -3.53 5.71 25.78
C LYS A 94 -4.88 5.92 25.08
N ALA A 95 -4.88 6.05 23.76
CA ALA A 95 -6.08 6.36 23.02
C ALA A 95 -7.00 5.14 22.88
N ASP A 96 -8.29 5.44 22.82
CA ASP A 96 -9.37 4.49 22.67
C ASP A 96 -9.16 3.49 21.55
N ASP A 97 -9.12 2.23 21.89
CA ASP A 97 -9.16 1.12 20.97
C ASP A 97 -10.43 1.15 20.07
N ASP A 98 -11.51 1.75 20.54
CA ASP A 98 -12.78 1.85 19.81
C ASP A 98 -12.65 2.59 18.48
N CYS A 99 -11.95 3.71 18.46
CA CYS A 99 -11.74 4.50 17.24
C CYS A 99 -11.06 3.69 16.14
N LEU A 100 -9.99 2.97 16.49
CA LEU A 100 -9.26 2.12 15.57
C LEU A 100 -10.02 0.85 15.23
N GLN A 101 -10.77 0.29 16.19
CA GLN A 101 -11.60 -0.87 15.95
C GLN A 101 -12.72 -0.58 14.94
N GLU A 102 -13.37 0.57 15.07
CA GLU A 102 -14.36 1.02 14.08
C GLU A 102 -13.72 1.24 12.70
N LEU A 103 -12.53 1.83 12.65
CA LEU A 103 -11.79 2.00 11.39
C LEU A 103 -11.44 0.66 10.73
N ARG A 104 -11.09 -0.36 11.52
CA ARG A 104 -10.90 -1.74 11.03
C ARG A 104 -12.18 -2.30 10.41
N TRP A 105 -13.32 -2.15 11.08
CA TRP A 105 -14.61 -2.64 10.57
C TRP A 105 -15.01 -1.98 9.25
N ILE A 106 -14.63 -0.71 9.02
CA ILE A 106 -14.86 -0.03 7.75
C ILE A 106 -14.06 -0.70 6.62
N TYR A 107 -12.80 -1.04 6.88
CA TYR A 107 -11.95 -1.74 5.91
C TYR A 107 -12.43 -3.15 5.59
N ASP A 108 -13.09 -3.82 6.51
CA ASP A 108 -13.63 -5.16 6.34
C ASP A 108 -14.97 -5.18 5.57
N ARG A 109 -15.52 -4.00 5.21
CA ARG A 109 -16.76 -3.92 4.44
C ARG A 109 -16.58 -4.43 3.02
N ARG A 110 -17.46 -5.37 2.61
CA ARG A 110 -17.45 -5.90 1.23
C ARG A 110 -18.04 -4.91 0.20
N ALA A 111 -19.03 -4.10 0.60
CA ALA A 111 -19.68 -3.13 -0.26
C ALA A 111 -19.01 -1.76 -0.13
N LEU A 112 -18.46 -1.25 -1.24
CA LEU A 112 -17.78 0.05 -1.27
C LEU A 112 -18.68 1.20 -0.81
N SER A 113 -19.94 1.23 -1.24
CA SER A 113 -20.92 2.25 -0.85
C SER A 113 -21.12 2.29 0.67
N LYS A 114 -21.20 1.10 1.30
CA LYS A 114 -21.33 0.98 2.76
C LYS A 114 -20.04 1.42 3.46
N ALA A 115 -18.88 1.03 2.96
CA ALA A 115 -17.59 1.46 3.50
C ALA A 115 -17.44 2.99 3.47
N MET A 116 -17.82 3.63 2.36
CA MET A 116 -17.77 5.09 2.23
C MET A 116 -18.72 5.80 3.18
N SER A 117 -19.94 5.28 3.34
CA SER A 117 -20.92 5.83 4.30
C SER A 117 -20.43 5.69 5.75
N ASP A 118 -19.90 4.52 6.10
CA ASP A 118 -19.38 4.26 7.44
C ASP A 118 -18.14 5.12 7.73
N LEU A 119 -17.26 5.33 6.72
CA LEU A 119 -16.11 6.23 6.84
C LEU A 119 -16.55 7.68 7.10
N ALA A 120 -17.54 8.18 6.37
CA ALA A 120 -18.06 9.54 6.58
C ALA A 120 -18.64 9.71 8.00
N ALA A 121 -19.37 8.70 8.49
CA ALA A 121 -19.89 8.70 9.85
C ALA A 121 -18.76 8.65 10.90
N TRP A 122 -17.74 7.85 10.66
CA TRP A 122 -16.56 7.73 11.53
C TRP A 122 -15.77 9.04 11.59
N LEU A 123 -15.51 9.70 10.45
CA LEU A 123 -14.86 11.01 10.39
C LEU A 123 -15.61 12.04 11.21
N LYS A 124 -16.94 12.12 11.04
CA LYS A 124 -17.79 13.05 11.79
C LYS A 124 -17.77 12.77 13.30
N LYS A 125 -17.78 11.49 13.71
CA LYS A 125 -17.78 11.07 15.10
C LYS A 125 -16.47 11.43 15.81
N TRP A 126 -15.32 11.17 15.14
CA TRP A 126 -14.02 11.21 15.79
C TRP A 126 -13.21 12.50 15.53
N SER A 127 -13.60 13.35 14.56
CA SER A 127 -12.90 14.60 14.28
C SER A 127 -12.80 15.56 15.46
N PRO A 128 -13.80 15.69 16.38
CA PRO A 128 -13.67 16.57 17.53
C PRO A 128 -12.61 16.09 18.53
N ARG A 129 -12.39 14.77 18.62
CA ARG A 129 -11.47 14.16 19.59
C ARG A 129 -10.08 13.89 18.99
N TYR A 130 -10.02 13.46 17.73
CA TYR A 130 -8.80 13.09 17.02
C TYR A 130 -8.68 13.75 15.65
N PRO A 131 -8.60 15.09 15.57
CA PRO A 131 -8.62 15.81 14.30
C PRO A 131 -7.46 15.40 13.38
N ARG A 132 -6.25 15.21 13.91
CA ARG A 132 -5.08 14.77 13.12
C ARG A 132 -5.25 13.39 12.50
N LEU A 133 -5.87 12.47 13.23
CA LEU A 133 -6.14 11.11 12.72
C LEU A 133 -7.19 11.14 11.62
N THR A 134 -8.27 11.89 11.82
CA THR A 134 -9.36 11.96 10.84
C THR A 134 -8.94 12.67 9.56
N GLU A 135 -8.22 13.78 9.63
CA GLU A 135 -7.64 14.47 8.47
C GLU A 135 -6.69 13.55 7.70
N TRP A 136 -5.79 12.87 8.40
CA TRP A 136 -4.88 11.90 7.80
C TRP A 136 -5.63 10.73 7.14
N ALA A 137 -6.61 10.16 7.82
CA ALA A 137 -7.40 9.04 7.28
C ALA A 137 -8.19 9.45 6.04
N GLU A 138 -8.81 10.64 6.04
CA GLU A 138 -9.54 11.18 4.90
C GLU A 138 -8.60 11.40 3.69
N GLU A 139 -7.45 12.06 3.88
CA GLU A 139 -6.46 12.25 2.82
C GLU A 139 -6.02 10.91 2.23
N LYS A 140 -5.77 9.93 3.09
CA LYS A 140 -5.24 8.64 2.68
C LYS A 140 -6.27 7.72 2.03
N THR A 141 -7.55 7.86 2.35
CA THR A 141 -8.64 7.08 1.75
C THR A 141 -9.22 7.73 0.49
N SER A 142 -9.10 9.05 0.33
CA SER A 142 -9.52 9.78 -0.87
C SER A 142 -8.68 9.43 -2.11
N ARG A 143 -7.47 8.94 -1.92
CA ARG A 143 -6.61 8.49 -3.02
C ARG A 143 -7.09 7.13 -3.52
N ARG A 144 -8.00 7.14 -4.50
CA ARG A 144 -8.34 5.94 -5.26
C ARG A 144 -7.06 5.29 -5.80
N PRO A 145 -6.98 3.94 -5.86
CA PRO A 145 -6.02 3.28 -6.72
C PRO A 145 -6.28 3.82 -8.12
N SER A 146 -5.34 4.57 -8.69
CA SER A 146 -5.45 5.01 -10.07
C SER A 146 -4.99 3.87 -10.96
N PRO A 147 -5.82 3.43 -11.92
CA PRO A 147 -5.31 2.70 -13.06
C PRO A 147 -4.28 3.59 -13.76
N SER A 148 -3.23 3.01 -14.28
CA SER A 148 -2.41 3.68 -15.29
C SER A 148 -3.33 4.17 -16.41
N PRO A 149 -3.12 5.39 -16.96
CA PRO A 149 -4.05 6.00 -17.91
C PRO A 149 -4.24 5.24 -19.22
N ASP A 150 -3.56 4.13 -19.45
CA ASP A 150 -3.56 3.37 -20.70
C ASP A 150 -4.30 2.03 -20.70
N CYS A 151 -5.06 1.71 -19.65
CA CYS A 151 -5.95 0.55 -19.73
C CYS A 151 -7.21 0.91 -20.52
N ARG A 152 -7.06 1.28 -21.80
CA ARG A 152 -8.14 1.30 -22.78
C ARG A 152 -8.22 -0.08 -23.45
N SER A 153 -9.30 -0.78 -23.09
CA SER A 153 -10.06 -1.66 -24.00
C SER A 153 -9.24 -2.35 -25.10
N SER A 154 -8.76 -3.54 -24.85
CA SER A 154 -8.72 -4.59 -25.88
C SER A 154 -9.89 -5.55 -25.67
N THR A 155 -11.09 -5.03 -25.91
CA THR A 155 -12.22 -5.87 -26.30
C THR A 155 -12.00 -6.20 -27.75
N THR A 156 -11.33 -7.28 -28.02
CA THR A 156 -11.37 -7.87 -29.37
C THR A 156 -12.39 -8.98 -29.34
N ASN A 157 -13.53 -8.68 -29.95
CA ASN A 157 -14.46 -9.64 -30.50
C ASN A 157 -13.72 -10.62 -31.41
N THR A 158 -13.84 -11.88 -31.20
CA THR A 158 -14.16 -12.90 -32.22
C THR A 158 -14.60 -14.18 -31.54
#